data_326700306bfb66789a3f7f457768a66a
#
_entry.id   326700306bfb66789a3f7f457768a66a
#
_cell.length_a   1.000
_cell.length_b   1.000
_cell.length_c   1.000
_cell.angle_alpha   90.00
_cell.angle_beta   90.00
_cell.angle_gamma   90.00
#
_symmetry.space_group_name_H-M   'P 1'
#
loop_
_entity.id
_entity.type
_entity.pdbx_description
1 polymer ?
#
loop_
_entity_poly.entity_id
_entity_poly.type
_entity_poly.pdbx_seq_one_letter_code
_entity_poly.pdbx_strand_id
1 'polypeptide(L)'
;MSIKNLGKESLIYGTGHVLARLITFLLLPIYTHVFSPEEYGVISLAYAFMGFSLIMYRYGMDTALMKYSVQLNGNDKTAHISSIYILQLFSSIIFSAILYFVKDYVSEPVLGINNPDWIIILSGILILDNLWNHHVLLLRSENKPALYILFNLGNVILTMMFNIIFVIKWELGIEGVLLSNLIVSGIIFIVSLPIIINRINISLIKSNILKDIMKFGLPFLPAGVFTMIMELSNRYILDWLEGTHAVGLFSAGYKLGIFGLIVVMGFNMGWTPYFLKRIKEENAKIEFSYIASLFLGLLGFVVIIISIWVPEIMRLNIGSNYLIGENFWEAEKVVAIVLIGYFFFGTYVIQLPGVYASELTSWIPVFRGIGAVTNISLNIILIPKYGVLGSAWATAVAFLFMSLSVFIKLFNIYYVKYNWAALCYPVLFMLIIFLPNHSLVSRLIIGICYIAGWYLLAINNNERMMIKGFFS
;
A
#
# COMPACT_ATOMS: atom_id res chain seq x y z
N MET A 1 21.75 -5.76 19.30
CA MET A 1 20.98 -6.67 18.41
C MET A 1 21.91 -7.17 17.32
N SER A 2 22.01 -8.49 17.08
CA SER A 2 22.89 -8.97 16.00
C SER A 2 22.24 -8.69 14.64
N ILE A 3 23.05 -8.41 13.60
CA ILE A 3 22.60 -8.16 12.23
C ILE A 3 21.71 -9.31 11.70
N LYS A 4 22.00 -10.54 12.13
CA LYS A 4 21.25 -11.76 11.80
C LYS A 4 19.80 -11.69 12.36
N ASN A 5 19.61 -11.15 13.56
CA ASN A 5 18.30 -10.99 14.16
C ASN A 5 17.49 -9.90 13.47
N LEU A 6 18.12 -8.77 13.10
CA LEU A 6 17.46 -7.69 12.35
C LEU A 6 16.97 -8.18 10.97
N GLY A 7 17.78 -8.97 10.26
CA GLY A 7 17.40 -9.58 8.98
C GLY A 7 16.24 -10.56 9.14
N LYS A 8 16.27 -11.41 10.18
CA LYS A 8 15.18 -12.34 10.48
C LYS A 8 13.87 -11.63 10.83
N GLU A 9 13.92 -10.57 11.64
CA GLU A 9 12.75 -9.79 11.99
C GLU A 9 12.16 -9.05 10.78
N SER A 10 13.00 -8.43 9.95
CA SER A 10 12.55 -7.79 8.72
C SER A 10 11.86 -8.77 7.77
N LEU A 11 12.39 -9.98 7.62
CA LEU A 11 11.76 -11.05 6.85
C LEU A 11 10.41 -11.45 7.45
N ILE A 12 10.32 -11.60 8.77
CA ILE A 12 9.07 -11.98 9.45
C ILE A 12 8.00 -10.91 9.26
N TYR A 13 8.33 -9.62 9.50
CA TYR A 13 7.38 -8.53 9.27
C TYR A 13 6.95 -8.45 7.79
N GLY A 14 7.91 -8.65 6.89
CA GLY A 14 7.67 -8.63 5.46
C GLY A 14 6.73 -9.71 4.96
N THR A 15 7.02 -10.93 5.34
CA THR A 15 6.15 -12.07 5.00
C THR A 15 4.75 -11.90 5.57
N GLY A 16 4.61 -11.37 6.80
CA GLY A 16 3.32 -11.06 7.38
C GLY A 16 2.49 -10.07 6.56
N HIS A 17 3.10 -8.98 6.11
CA HIS A 17 2.42 -7.99 5.27
C HIS A 17 2.05 -8.54 3.89
N VAL A 18 2.92 -9.33 3.27
CA VAL A 18 2.63 -9.99 1.98
C VAL A 18 1.48 -10.97 2.13
N LEU A 19 1.50 -11.83 3.16
CA LEU A 19 0.43 -12.79 3.44
C LEU A 19 -0.90 -12.10 3.70
N ALA A 20 -0.94 -11.03 4.48
CA ALA A 20 -2.15 -10.25 4.71
C ALA A 20 -2.76 -9.73 3.38
N ARG A 21 -1.93 -9.22 2.47
CA ARG A 21 -2.38 -8.76 1.14
C ARG A 21 -2.89 -9.90 0.26
N LEU A 22 -2.21 -11.05 0.29
CA LEU A 22 -2.65 -12.24 -0.46
C LEU A 22 -4.00 -12.76 0.06
N ILE A 23 -4.20 -12.82 1.38
CA ILE A 23 -5.49 -13.23 1.97
C ILE A 23 -6.59 -12.24 1.60
N THR A 24 -6.31 -10.93 1.68
CA THR A 24 -7.27 -9.90 1.27
C THR A 24 -7.59 -9.98 -0.22
N PHE A 25 -6.64 -10.41 -1.05
CA PHE A 25 -6.87 -10.68 -2.48
C PHE A 25 -7.88 -11.81 -2.69
N LEU A 26 -7.90 -12.84 -1.84
CA LEU A 26 -8.85 -13.95 -1.93
C LEU A 26 -10.34 -13.55 -1.76
N LEU A 27 -10.58 -12.35 -1.20
CA LEU A 27 -11.95 -11.79 -1.17
C LEU A 27 -12.39 -11.23 -2.53
N LEU A 28 -11.49 -10.95 -3.46
CA LEU A 28 -11.86 -10.39 -4.75
C LEU A 28 -12.71 -11.37 -5.59
N PRO A 29 -12.32 -12.64 -5.76
CA PRO A 29 -13.20 -13.64 -6.39
C PRO A 29 -14.60 -13.69 -5.77
N ILE A 30 -14.69 -13.72 -4.44
CA ILE A 30 -15.97 -13.75 -3.73
C ILE A 30 -16.80 -12.51 -4.07
N TYR A 31 -16.22 -11.33 -3.92
CA TYR A 31 -16.93 -10.08 -4.14
C TYR A 31 -17.40 -9.89 -5.58
N THR A 32 -16.60 -10.31 -6.57
CA THR A 32 -16.98 -10.17 -7.99
C THR A 32 -18.10 -11.12 -8.43
N HIS A 33 -18.44 -12.13 -7.62
CA HIS A 33 -19.59 -13.00 -7.87
C HIS A 33 -20.84 -12.61 -7.09
N VAL A 34 -20.67 -11.94 -5.96
CA VAL A 34 -21.78 -11.53 -5.07
C VAL A 34 -22.25 -10.13 -5.39
N PHE A 35 -21.35 -9.23 -5.71
CA PHE A 35 -21.64 -7.81 -5.92
C PHE A 35 -21.57 -7.42 -7.40
N SER A 36 -22.44 -6.48 -7.78
CA SER A 36 -22.27 -5.75 -9.04
C SER A 36 -21.05 -4.82 -8.97
N PRO A 37 -20.54 -4.32 -10.12
CA PRO A 37 -19.49 -3.30 -10.12
C PRO A 37 -19.87 -2.05 -9.31
N GLU A 38 -21.13 -1.61 -9.34
CA GLU A 38 -21.63 -0.47 -8.57
C GLU A 38 -21.51 -0.72 -7.07
N GLU A 39 -22.01 -1.85 -6.58
CA GLU A 39 -21.93 -2.22 -5.16
C GLU A 39 -20.48 -2.39 -4.70
N TYR A 40 -19.64 -2.99 -5.52
CA TYR A 40 -18.21 -3.09 -5.22
C TYR A 40 -17.52 -1.72 -5.24
N GLY A 41 -18.00 -0.79 -6.05
CA GLY A 41 -17.59 0.61 -6.06
C GLY A 41 -17.86 1.28 -4.71
N VAL A 42 -19.07 1.12 -4.17
CA VAL A 42 -19.47 1.63 -2.83
C VAL A 42 -18.57 1.05 -1.74
N ILE A 43 -18.32 -0.27 -1.75
CA ILE A 43 -17.39 -0.92 -0.82
C ILE A 43 -16.00 -0.31 -0.93
N SER A 44 -15.54 -0.05 -2.15
CA SER A 44 -14.21 0.53 -2.40
C SER A 44 -14.09 1.97 -1.94
N LEU A 45 -15.15 2.77 -2.08
CA LEU A 45 -15.24 4.13 -1.52
C LEU A 45 -15.22 4.11 0.00
N ALA A 46 -15.96 3.21 0.64
CA ALA A 46 -15.94 3.03 2.09
C ALA A 46 -14.52 2.69 2.60
N TYR A 47 -13.81 1.78 1.94
CA TYR A 47 -12.41 1.47 2.29
C TYR A 47 -11.45 2.63 2.00
N ALA A 48 -11.69 3.41 0.95
CA ALA A 48 -10.91 4.62 0.69
C ALA A 48 -11.13 5.67 1.78
N PHE A 49 -12.37 5.87 2.22
CA PHE A 49 -12.70 6.73 3.37
C PHE A 49 -11.96 6.29 4.64
N MET A 50 -12.01 4.99 4.95
CA MET A 50 -11.27 4.44 6.09
C MET A 50 -9.76 4.72 5.98
N GLY A 51 -9.17 4.52 4.81
CA GLY A 51 -7.75 4.78 4.58
C GLY A 51 -7.35 6.23 4.82
N PHE A 52 -8.11 7.19 4.29
CA PHE A 52 -7.90 8.62 4.56
C PHE A 52 -8.12 8.98 6.03
N SER A 53 -9.24 8.52 6.58
CA SER A 53 -9.63 8.86 7.95
C SER A 53 -8.65 8.31 8.98
N LEU A 54 -8.09 7.11 8.78
CA LEU A 54 -7.09 6.55 9.68
C LEU A 54 -5.82 7.42 9.78
N ILE A 55 -5.42 8.13 8.71
CA ILE A 55 -4.31 9.08 8.80
C ILE A 55 -4.67 10.25 9.73
N MET A 56 -5.94 10.74 9.66
CA MET A 56 -6.42 11.80 10.55
C MET A 56 -6.56 11.30 11.99
N TYR A 57 -7.08 10.10 12.20
CA TYR A 57 -7.20 9.50 13.54
C TYR A 57 -5.85 9.28 14.20
N ARG A 58 -4.82 8.90 13.42
CA ARG A 58 -3.46 8.62 13.92
C ARG A 58 -2.59 9.88 14.06
N TYR A 59 -2.75 10.85 13.19
CA TYR A 59 -1.98 12.11 13.09
C TYR A 59 -0.51 12.01 13.57
N GLY A 60 0.17 10.91 13.20
CA GLY A 60 1.59 10.65 13.50
C GLY A 60 1.87 10.09 14.89
N MET A 61 0.84 9.76 15.70
CA MET A 61 1.02 9.22 17.05
C MET A 61 1.58 7.81 17.07
N ASP A 62 1.37 7.02 16.03
CA ASP A 62 2.00 5.72 15.82
C ASP A 62 3.54 5.85 15.71
N THR A 63 4.04 6.86 14.99
CA THR A 63 5.47 7.16 14.92
C THR A 63 6.02 7.66 16.25
N ALA A 64 5.27 8.50 16.96
CA ALA A 64 5.62 8.96 18.29
C ALA A 64 5.67 7.78 19.29
N LEU A 65 4.67 6.89 19.26
CA LEU A 65 4.63 5.69 20.10
C LEU A 65 5.86 4.81 19.88
N MET A 66 6.21 4.53 18.61
CA MET A 66 7.41 3.75 18.28
C MET A 66 8.68 4.40 18.81
N LYS A 67 8.86 5.71 18.61
CA LYS A 67 10.03 6.44 19.09
C LYS A 67 10.17 6.34 20.60
N TYR A 68 9.16 6.78 21.32
CA TYR A 68 9.27 6.90 22.79
C TYR A 68 9.25 5.55 23.50
N SER A 69 8.56 4.53 22.95
CA SER A 69 8.58 3.18 23.52
C SER A 69 9.92 2.46 23.33
N VAL A 70 10.74 2.85 22.36
CA VAL A 70 12.09 2.29 22.14
C VAL A 70 13.17 3.08 22.85
N GLN A 71 13.06 4.42 22.88
CA GLN A 71 14.12 5.29 23.40
C GLN A 71 14.05 5.52 24.91
N LEU A 72 12.87 5.41 25.52
CA LEU A 72 12.68 5.69 26.95
C LEU A 72 12.55 4.39 27.77
N ASN A 73 12.80 4.52 29.07
CA ASN A 73 12.69 3.42 30.04
C ASN A 73 11.91 3.87 31.29
N GLY A 74 11.47 2.90 32.11
CA GLY A 74 10.81 3.12 33.39
C GLY A 74 9.57 4.02 33.28
N ASN A 75 9.44 4.93 34.26
CA ASN A 75 8.29 5.83 34.38
C ASN A 75 8.14 6.79 33.19
N ASP A 76 9.23 7.24 32.58
CA ASP A 76 9.16 8.14 31.42
C ASP A 76 8.57 7.42 30.22
N LYS A 77 8.94 6.18 29.97
CA LYS A 77 8.32 5.33 28.94
C LYS A 77 6.82 5.17 29.21
N THR A 78 6.44 4.78 30.42
CA THR A 78 5.04 4.60 30.81
C THR A 78 4.24 5.90 30.65
N ALA A 79 4.81 7.04 31.06
CA ALA A 79 4.18 8.35 30.93
C ALA A 79 3.88 8.72 29.47
N HIS A 80 4.83 8.47 28.56
CA HIS A 80 4.64 8.76 27.12
C HIS A 80 3.63 7.81 26.48
N ILE A 81 3.70 6.50 26.75
CA ILE A 81 2.72 5.52 26.26
C ILE A 81 1.31 5.89 26.73
N SER A 82 1.15 6.18 28.05
CA SER A 82 -0.13 6.58 28.63
C SER A 82 -0.68 7.86 28.00
N SER A 83 0.19 8.86 27.82
CA SER A 83 -0.19 10.15 27.22
C SER A 83 -0.64 9.99 25.77
N ILE A 84 0.09 9.20 24.96
CA ILE A 84 -0.28 8.93 23.56
C ILE A 84 -1.61 8.17 23.50
N TYR A 85 -1.78 7.12 24.30
CA TYR A 85 -2.99 6.31 24.25
C TYR A 85 -4.23 7.09 24.66
N ILE A 86 -4.17 7.83 25.76
CA ILE A 86 -5.29 8.66 26.23
C ILE A 86 -5.61 9.77 25.24
N LEU A 87 -4.60 10.43 24.67
CA LEU A 87 -4.78 11.43 23.62
C LEU A 87 -5.50 10.82 22.39
N GLN A 88 -5.09 9.64 21.96
CA GLN A 88 -5.69 8.91 20.85
C GLN A 88 -7.11 8.45 21.14
N LEU A 89 -7.39 7.99 22.36
CA LEU A 89 -8.74 7.61 22.78
C LEU A 89 -9.69 8.82 22.68
N PHE A 90 -9.33 9.94 23.30
CA PHE A 90 -10.18 11.14 23.28
C PHE A 90 -10.33 11.75 21.89
N SER A 91 -9.24 11.87 21.13
CA SER A 91 -9.33 12.39 19.76
C SER A 91 -10.16 11.50 18.85
N SER A 92 -10.06 10.16 18.98
CA SER A 92 -10.88 9.23 18.19
C SER A 92 -12.37 9.36 18.53
N ILE A 93 -12.70 9.51 19.80
CA ILE A 93 -14.09 9.75 20.22
C ILE A 93 -14.62 11.07 19.63
N ILE A 94 -13.80 12.15 19.69
CA ILE A 94 -14.18 13.45 19.12
C ILE A 94 -14.40 13.35 17.60
N PHE A 95 -13.46 12.75 16.86
CA PHE A 95 -13.58 12.59 15.41
C PHE A 95 -14.81 11.75 15.03
N SER A 96 -15.08 10.67 15.76
CA SER A 96 -16.26 9.84 15.51
C SER A 96 -17.56 10.54 15.91
N ALA A 97 -17.56 11.35 16.96
CA ALA A 97 -18.70 12.19 17.28
C ALA A 97 -18.98 13.23 16.18
N ILE A 98 -17.94 13.86 15.64
CA ILE A 98 -18.07 14.75 14.49
C ILE A 98 -18.69 14.00 13.30
N LEU A 99 -18.18 12.82 12.94
CA LEU A 99 -18.75 12.01 11.85
C LEU A 99 -20.22 11.65 12.10
N TYR A 100 -20.60 11.33 13.34
CA TYR A 100 -21.98 11.06 13.70
C TYR A 100 -22.90 12.27 13.44
N PHE A 101 -22.47 13.49 13.82
CA PHE A 101 -23.28 14.70 13.62
C PHE A 101 -23.36 15.16 12.17
N VAL A 102 -22.35 14.84 11.35
CA VAL A 102 -22.32 15.23 9.92
C VAL A 102 -22.70 14.08 8.98
N LYS A 103 -23.08 12.90 9.49
CA LYS A 103 -23.30 11.67 8.72
C LYS A 103 -24.24 11.86 7.52
N ASP A 104 -25.31 12.61 7.69
CA ASP A 104 -26.32 12.85 6.65
C ASP A 104 -25.77 13.70 5.49
N TYR A 105 -24.79 14.58 5.77
CA TYR A 105 -24.13 15.42 4.75
C TYR A 105 -22.96 14.74 4.06
N VAL A 106 -22.27 13.82 4.74
CA VAL A 106 -21.06 13.19 4.21
C VAL A 106 -21.31 11.82 3.60
N SER A 107 -22.48 11.22 3.85
CA SER A 107 -22.81 9.88 3.40
C SER A 107 -22.67 9.74 1.88
N GLU A 108 -23.36 10.56 1.10
CA GLU A 108 -23.31 10.50 -0.36
C GLU A 108 -21.92 10.85 -0.93
N PRO A 109 -21.24 11.95 -0.52
CA PRO A 109 -19.88 12.24 -0.99
C PRO A 109 -18.84 11.17 -0.64
N VAL A 110 -19.05 10.42 0.45
CA VAL A 110 -18.08 9.41 0.94
C VAL A 110 -18.35 8.03 0.35
N LEU A 111 -19.62 7.67 0.14
CA LEU A 111 -20.03 6.32 -0.26
C LEU A 111 -20.51 6.24 -1.72
N GLY A 112 -20.74 7.39 -2.39
CA GLY A 112 -21.39 7.44 -3.70
C GLY A 112 -22.90 7.15 -3.61
N ILE A 113 -23.42 6.90 -2.42
CA ILE A 113 -24.85 6.67 -2.13
C ILE A 113 -25.23 7.27 -0.78
N ASN A 114 -26.49 7.63 -0.61
CA ASN A 114 -26.98 8.18 0.64
C ASN A 114 -27.37 7.07 1.63
N ASN A 115 -26.46 6.70 2.51
CA ASN A 115 -26.70 5.77 3.62
C ASN A 115 -25.95 6.22 4.90
N PRO A 116 -26.53 7.12 5.69
CA PRO A 116 -25.89 7.68 6.89
C PRO A 116 -25.54 6.64 7.96
N ASP A 117 -26.28 5.54 8.05
CA ASP A 117 -26.03 4.51 9.07
C ASP A 117 -24.70 3.79 8.83
N TRP A 118 -24.28 3.66 7.59
CA TRP A 118 -22.96 3.09 7.27
C TRP A 118 -21.80 4.00 7.70
N ILE A 119 -22.01 5.32 7.74
CA ILE A 119 -21.00 6.24 8.32
C ILE A 119 -20.82 5.99 9.83
N ILE A 120 -21.89 5.61 10.54
CA ILE A 120 -21.79 5.23 11.96
C ILE A 120 -20.97 3.95 12.11
N ILE A 121 -21.23 2.93 11.27
CA ILE A 121 -20.45 1.68 11.28
C ILE A 121 -18.96 1.97 10.99
N LEU A 122 -18.68 2.77 9.96
CA LEU A 122 -17.32 3.17 9.60
C LEU A 122 -16.62 3.92 10.73
N SER A 123 -17.32 4.83 11.42
CA SER A 123 -16.76 5.56 12.56
C SER A 123 -16.40 4.63 13.72
N GLY A 124 -17.23 3.60 13.97
CA GLY A 124 -16.95 2.54 14.94
C GLY A 124 -15.71 1.73 14.59
N ILE A 125 -15.57 1.34 13.31
CA ILE A 125 -14.38 0.66 12.82
C ILE A 125 -13.13 1.53 13.03
N LEU A 126 -13.20 2.82 12.67
CA LEU A 126 -12.08 3.76 12.76
C LEU A 126 -11.57 3.92 14.20
N ILE A 127 -12.47 4.06 15.21
CA ILE A 127 -12.06 4.09 16.62
C ILE A 127 -11.32 2.80 16.99
N LEU A 128 -11.97 1.67 16.73
CA LEU A 128 -11.45 0.37 17.14
C LEU A 128 -10.12 0.07 16.46
N ASP A 129 -10.01 0.29 15.15
CA ASP A 129 -8.79 0.09 14.36
C ASP A 129 -7.65 1.00 14.80
N ASN A 130 -7.95 2.25 15.11
CA ASN A 130 -6.94 3.16 15.63
C ASN A 130 -6.41 2.68 16.99
N LEU A 131 -7.29 2.28 17.90
CA LEU A 131 -6.90 1.89 19.26
C LEU A 131 -6.16 0.55 19.30
N TRP A 132 -6.69 -0.52 18.67
CA TRP A 132 -6.00 -1.81 18.71
C TRP A 132 -4.67 -1.78 17.98
N ASN A 133 -4.54 -0.96 16.93
CA ASN A 133 -3.25 -0.79 16.26
C ASN A 133 -2.16 -0.28 17.22
N HIS A 134 -2.49 0.64 18.14
CA HIS A 134 -1.55 1.10 19.18
C HIS A 134 -1.12 -0.01 20.13
N HIS A 135 -2.06 -0.90 20.53
CA HIS A 135 -1.73 -2.06 21.35
C HIS A 135 -0.71 -2.98 20.68
N VAL A 136 -0.96 -3.29 19.42
CA VAL A 136 -0.14 -4.22 18.63
C VAL A 136 1.19 -3.58 18.22
N LEU A 137 1.22 -2.26 18.00
CA LEU A 137 2.45 -1.53 17.69
C LEU A 137 3.46 -1.57 18.85
N LEU A 138 3.01 -1.65 20.10
CA LEU A 138 3.88 -1.86 21.26
C LEU A 138 4.60 -3.22 21.21
N LEU A 139 3.95 -4.27 20.69
CA LEU A 139 4.61 -5.57 20.48
C LEU A 139 5.78 -5.47 19.51
N ARG A 140 5.61 -4.63 18.47
CA ARG A 140 6.69 -4.35 17.53
C ARG A 140 7.84 -3.60 18.19
N SER A 141 7.56 -2.62 19.03
CA SER A 141 8.59 -1.88 19.77
C SER A 141 9.33 -2.75 20.79
N GLU A 142 8.69 -3.82 21.27
CA GLU A 142 9.23 -4.80 22.22
C GLU A 142 9.93 -5.99 21.52
N ASN A 143 10.11 -5.94 20.20
CA ASN A 143 10.69 -7.03 19.40
C ASN A 143 9.94 -8.37 19.54
N LYS A 144 8.60 -8.31 19.51
CA LYS A 144 7.71 -9.49 19.51
C LYS A 144 7.02 -9.67 18.16
N PRO A 145 7.78 -9.96 17.07
CA PRO A 145 7.24 -9.97 15.71
C PRO A 145 6.17 -11.03 15.48
N ALA A 146 6.30 -12.21 16.13
CA ALA A 146 5.32 -13.27 15.96
C ALA A 146 3.92 -12.87 16.48
N LEU A 147 3.83 -12.22 17.63
CA LEU A 147 2.56 -11.73 18.18
C LEU A 147 2.00 -10.59 17.32
N TYR A 148 2.86 -9.66 16.88
CA TYR A 148 2.47 -8.59 15.95
C TYR A 148 1.80 -9.15 14.70
N ILE A 149 2.42 -10.15 14.08
CA ILE A 149 1.89 -10.78 12.87
C ILE A 149 0.62 -11.57 13.17
N LEU A 150 0.56 -12.28 14.29
CA LEU A 150 -0.61 -13.04 14.72
C LEU A 150 -1.86 -12.15 14.81
N PHE A 151 -1.76 -10.96 15.41
CA PHE A 151 -2.87 -10.01 15.46
C PHE A 151 -3.27 -9.50 14.08
N ASN A 152 -2.29 -9.12 13.24
CA ASN A 152 -2.58 -8.60 11.90
C ASN A 152 -3.15 -9.67 10.97
N LEU A 153 -2.59 -10.88 10.94
CA LEU A 153 -3.14 -12.00 10.16
C LEU A 153 -4.47 -12.46 10.73
N GLY A 154 -4.59 -12.51 12.07
CA GLY A 154 -5.85 -12.84 12.75
C GLY A 154 -6.97 -11.89 12.34
N ASN A 155 -6.70 -10.58 12.31
CA ASN A 155 -7.66 -9.58 11.81
C ASN A 155 -8.12 -9.92 10.38
N VAL A 156 -7.18 -10.14 9.45
CA VAL A 156 -7.52 -10.41 8.04
C VAL A 156 -8.26 -11.74 7.87
N ILE A 157 -7.84 -12.81 8.56
CA ILE A 157 -8.49 -14.12 8.48
C ILE A 157 -9.89 -14.06 9.07
N LEU A 158 -10.07 -13.46 10.23
CA LEU A 158 -11.38 -13.30 10.86
C LEU A 158 -12.30 -12.44 9.99
N THR A 159 -11.79 -11.33 9.43
CA THR A 159 -12.56 -10.50 8.50
C THR A 159 -13.02 -11.32 7.30
N MET A 160 -12.16 -12.16 6.71
CA MET A 160 -12.54 -13.04 5.62
C MET A 160 -13.62 -14.05 6.04
N MET A 161 -13.48 -14.66 7.22
CA MET A 161 -14.47 -15.62 7.73
C MET A 161 -15.83 -14.95 7.97
N PHE A 162 -15.88 -13.80 8.63
CA PHE A 162 -17.13 -13.08 8.86
C PHE A 162 -17.73 -12.54 7.57
N ASN A 163 -16.91 -12.12 6.58
CA ASN A 163 -17.41 -11.77 5.25
C ASN A 163 -18.12 -12.96 4.58
N ILE A 164 -17.52 -14.17 4.63
CA ILE A 164 -18.16 -15.37 4.08
C ILE A 164 -19.51 -15.62 4.78
N ILE A 165 -19.58 -15.47 6.10
CA ILE A 165 -20.82 -15.70 6.86
C ILE A 165 -21.87 -14.63 6.53
N PHE A 166 -21.52 -13.34 6.61
CA PHE A 166 -22.49 -12.25 6.51
C PHE A 166 -22.88 -11.95 5.07
N VAL A 167 -21.94 -12.05 4.14
CA VAL A 167 -22.20 -11.72 2.72
C VAL A 167 -22.78 -12.92 1.97
N ILE A 168 -22.21 -14.13 2.16
CA ILE A 168 -22.66 -15.32 1.39
C ILE A 168 -23.79 -16.04 2.10
N LYS A 169 -23.67 -16.31 3.43
CA LYS A 169 -24.65 -17.15 4.13
C LYS A 169 -25.87 -16.37 4.60
N TRP A 170 -25.66 -15.10 5.07
CA TRP A 170 -26.74 -14.25 5.58
C TRP A 170 -27.22 -13.22 4.56
N GLU A 171 -26.57 -13.10 3.41
CA GLU A 171 -26.94 -12.24 2.28
C GLU A 171 -27.13 -10.76 2.67
N LEU A 172 -26.34 -10.28 3.64
CA LEU A 172 -26.43 -8.89 4.13
C LEU A 172 -25.83 -7.85 3.17
N GLY A 173 -25.35 -8.27 2.00
CA GLY A 173 -24.78 -7.36 1.00
C GLY A 173 -23.63 -6.51 1.53
N ILE A 174 -23.60 -5.25 1.16
CA ILE A 174 -22.55 -4.28 1.55
C ILE A 174 -22.50 -4.11 3.07
N GLU A 175 -23.64 -4.07 3.74
CA GLU A 175 -23.70 -3.96 5.20
C GLU A 175 -22.98 -5.13 5.88
N GLY A 176 -23.10 -6.34 5.33
CA GLY A 176 -22.36 -7.52 5.79
C GLY A 176 -20.84 -7.36 5.73
N VAL A 177 -20.33 -6.66 4.71
CA VAL A 177 -18.90 -6.32 4.61
C VAL A 177 -18.49 -5.37 5.73
N LEU A 178 -19.26 -4.30 5.98
CA LEU A 178 -18.96 -3.31 7.00
C LEU A 178 -19.07 -3.90 8.42
N LEU A 179 -20.12 -4.67 8.69
CA LEU A 179 -20.33 -5.35 9.97
C LEU A 179 -19.23 -6.38 10.26
N SER A 180 -18.76 -7.10 9.24
CA SER A 180 -17.61 -8.01 9.38
C SER A 180 -16.38 -7.28 9.91
N ASN A 181 -16.06 -6.13 9.33
CA ASN A 181 -14.93 -5.32 9.79
C ASN A 181 -15.16 -4.78 11.20
N LEU A 182 -16.35 -4.25 11.51
CA LEU A 182 -16.66 -3.71 12.84
C LEU A 182 -16.51 -4.77 13.94
N ILE A 183 -17.10 -5.94 13.73
CA ILE A 183 -17.05 -7.04 14.71
C ILE A 183 -15.62 -7.52 14.91
N VAL A 184 -14.87 -7.70 13.83
CA VAL A 184 -13.48 -8.18 13.92
C VAL A 184 -12.60 -7.13 14.60
N SER A 185 -12.73 -5.85 14.24
CA SER A 185 -12.00 -4.77 14.92
C SER A 185 -12.32 -4.74 16.42
N GLY A 186 -13.59 -4.98 16.80
CA GLY A 186 -14.01 -5.14 18.19
C GLY A 186 -13.37 -6.34 18.89
N ILE A 187 -13.36 -7.50 18.24
CA ILE A 187 -12.73 -8.72 18.79
C ILE A 187 -11.23 -8.47 19.01
N ILE A 188 -10.52 -7.96 17.98
CA ILE A 188 -9.08 -7.68 18.07
C ILE A 188 -8.79 -6.63 19.14
N PHE A 189 -9.61 -5.59 19.25
CA PHE A 189 -9.49 -4.60 20.31
C PHE A 189 -9.58 -5.24 21.68
N ILE A 190 -10.62 -6.04 21.96
CA ILE A 190 -10.84 -6.70 23.25
C ILE A 190 -9.67 -7.66 23.57
N VAL A 191 -9.27 -8.51 22.61
CA VAL A 191 -8.19 -9.48 22.79
C VAL A 191 -6.84 -8.81 23.00
N SER A 192 -6.63 -7.61 22.42
CA SER A 192 -5.39 -6.84 22.58
C SER A 192 -5.36 -5.94 23.82
N LEU A 193 -6.49 -5.70 24.50
CA LEU A 193 -6.58 -4.84 25.70
C LEU A 193 -5.53 -5.17 26.78
N PRO A 194 -5.23 -6.43 27.13
CA PRO A 194 -4.22 -6.74 28.16
C PRO A 194 -2.83 -6.19 27.81
N ILE A 195 -2.53 -5.99 26.52
CA ILE A 195 -1.25 -5.43 26.08
C ILE A 195 -1.10 -3.99 26.57
N ILE A 196 -2.16 -3.19 26.50
CA ILE A 196 -2.09 -1.78 26.85
C ILE A 196 -2.38 -1.51 28.32
N ILE A 197 -3.33 -2.21 28.92
CA ILE A 197 -3.73 -1.99 30.34
C ILE A 197 -2.52 -2.12 31.28
N ASN A 198 -1.66 -3.11 31.06
CA ASN A 198 -0.46 -3.35 31.87
C ASN A 198 0.66 -2.30 31.63
N ARG A 199 0.48 -1.34 30.71
CA ARG A 199 1.48 -0.34 30.33
C ARG A 199 1.00 1.10 30.50
N ILE A 200 -0.24 1.30 30.98
CA ILE A 200 -0.81 2.62 31.22
C ILE A 200 -0.79 2.94 32.71
N ASN A 201 -0.36 4.18 32.99
CA ASN A 201 -0.52 4.81 34.30
C ASN A 201 -0.95 6.26 34.09
N ILE A 202 -2.23 6.52 34.34
CA ILE A 202 -2.87 7.83 34.09
C ILE A 202 -2.24 8.93 34.99
N SER A 203 -1.76 8.57 36.20
CA SER A 203 -1.17 9.52 37.13
C SER A 203 0.15 10.14 36.61
N LEU A 204 0.79 9.52 35.64
CA LEU A 204 2.05 10.00 35.05
C LEU A 204 1.85 10.96 33.85
N ILE A 205 0.62 11.22 33.44
CA ILE A 205 0.34 12.12 32.31
C ILE A 205 0.62 13.55 32.71
N LYS A 206 1.42 14.25 31.88
CA LYS A 206 1.80 15.66 32.09
C LYS A 206 1.63 16.45 30.80
N SER A 207 1.23 17.71 30.92
CA SER A 207 0.97 18.60 29.78
C SER A 207 2.22 18.86 28.91
N ASN A 208 3.42 18.92 29.49
CA ASN A 208 4.66 19.04 28.73
C ASN A 208 4.91 17.81 27.83
N ILE A 209 4.65 16.59 28.34
CA ILE A 209 4.78 15.35 27.56
C ILE A 209 3.81 15.36 26.37
N LEU A 210 2.58 15.79 26.54
CA LEU A 210 1.61 15.92 25.46
C LEU A 210 2.09 16.88 24.37
N LYS A 211 2.65 18.03 24.77
CA LYS A 211 3.23 19.00 23.81
C LYS A 211 4.39 18.40 23.00
N ASP A 212 5.29 17.67 23.66
CA ASP A 212 6.45 17.05 23.01
C ASP A 212 6.03 15.97 22.03
N ILE A 213 5.06 15.14 22.40
CA ILE A 213 4.47 14.10 21.55
C ILE A 213 3.82 14.72 20.30
N MET A 214 2.99 15.78 20.48
CA MET A 214 2.34 16.44 19.36
C MET A 214 3.34 17.16 18.44
N LYS A 215 4.33 17.85 19.00
CA LYS A 215 5.39 18.50 18.25
C LYS A 215 6.19 17.52 17.39
N PHE A 216 6.36 16.30 17.87
CA PHE A 216 7.06 15.25 17.13
C PHE A 216 6.14 14.55 16.11
N GLY A 217 4.90 14.23 16.47
CA GLY A 217 3.99 13.41 15.65
C GLY A 217 3.33 14.17 14.51
N LEU A 218 2.81 15.39 14.75
CA LEU A 218 2.06 16.16 13.76
C LEU A 218 2.78 16.39 12.43
N PRO A 219 4.11 16.65 12.37
CA PRO A 219 4.81 16.80 11.10
C PRO A 219 4.75 15.59 10.15
N PHE A 220 4.40 14.40 10.63
CA PHE A 220 4.22 13.22 9.79
C PHE A 220 2.87 13.18 9.06
N LEU A 221 1.88 13.96 9.54
CA LEU A 221 0.53 13.99 8.96
C LEU A 221 0.52 14.38 7.48
N PRO A 222 1.16 15.47 7.02
CA PRO A 222 1.15 15.85 5.60
C PRO A 222 1.73 14.77 4.67
N ALA A 223 2.80 14.10 5.09
CA ALA A 223 3.40 13.03 4.30
C ALA A 223 2.47 11.83 4.16
N GLY A 224 1.72 11.51 5.22
CA GLY A 224 0.67 10.48 5.19
C GLY A 224 -0.47 10.86 4.25
N VAL A 225 -0.96 12.09 4.34
CA VAL A 225 -2.04 12.60 3.47
C VAL A 225 -1.66 12.54 1.99
N PHE A 226 -0.46 13.02 1.61
CA PHE A 226 -0.01 12.94 0.22
C PHE A 226 0.09 11.51 -0.31
N THR A 227 0.49 10.57 0.55
CA THR A 227 0.51 9.15 0.18
C THR A 227 -0.90 8.62 -0.10
N MET A 228 -1.86 8.94 0.79
CA MET A 228 -3.25 8.49 0.60
C MET A 228 -3.92 9.15 -0.61
N ILE A 229 -3.60 10.41 -0.90
CA ILE A 229 -4.06 11.08 -2.12
C ILE A 229 -3.62 10.28 -3.34
N MET A 230 -2.34 9.91 -3.45
CA MET A 230 -1.84 9.13 -4.59
C MET A 230 -2.49 7.74 -4.71
N GLU A 231 -2.85 7.11 -3.60
CA GLU A 231 -3.36 5.75 -3.59
C GLU A 231 -4.90 5.66 -3.69
N LEU A 232 -5.62 6.65 -3.15
CA LEU A 232 -7.05 6.53 -2.91
C LEU A 232 -7.92 7.62 -3.56
N SER A 233 -7.37 8.81 -3.88
CA SER A 233 -8.18 9.90 -4.43
C SER A 233 -8.82 9.56 -5.78
N ASN A 234 -8.23 8.67 -6.53
CA ASN A 234 -8.75 8.18 -7.81
C ASN A 234 -10.20 7.72 -7.71
N ARG A 235 -10.56 7.04 -6.59
CA ARG A 235 -11.91 6.49 -6.39
C ARG A 235 -12.94 7.60 -6.25
N TYR A 236 -12.61 8.67 -5.53
CA TYR A 236 -13.50 9.81 -5.35
C TYR A 236 -13.66 10.65 -6.63
N ILE A 237 -12.55 10.82 -7.38
CA ILE A 237 -12.63 11.57 -8.64
C ILE A 237 -13.37 10.75 -9.69
N LEU A 238 -13.18 9.41 -9.71
CA LEU A 238 -13.95 8.52 -10.56
C LEU A 238 -15.43 8.52 -10.22
N ASP A 239 -15.78 8.44 -8.94
CA ASP A 239 -17.16 8.46 -8.49
C ASP A 239 -17.84 9.77 -8.90
N TRP A 240 -17.17 10.89 -8.68
CA TRP A 240 -17.68 12.21 -9.04
C TRP A 240 -17.92 12.40 -10.55
N LEU A 241 -17.06 11.80 -11.42
CA LEU A 241 -17.11 12.02 -12.87
C LEU A 241 -17.84 10.91 -13.62
N GLU A 242 -17.80 9.66 -13.14
CA GLU A 242 -18.26 8.46 -13.87
C GLU A 242 -19.16 7.54 -13.01
N GLY A 243 -19.29 7.84 -11.71
CA GLY A 243 -20.10 7.07 -10.75
C GLY A 243 -19.45 5.81 -10.21
N THR A 244 -20.17 5.16 -9.28
CA THR A 244 -19.71 3.99 -8.51
C THR A 244 -19.36 2.77 -9.37
N HIS A 245 -20.01 2.57 -10.51
CA HIS A 245 -19.66 1.50 -11.49
C HIS A 245 -18.18 1.58 -11.90
N ALA A 246 -17.74 2.77 -12.31
CA ALA A 246 -16.36 3.00 -12.72
C ALA A 246 -15.37 2.77 -11.56
N VAL A 247 -15.76 3.16 -10.34
CA VAL A 247 -14.97 2.91 -9.12
C VAL A 247 -14.82 1.40 -8.88
N GLY A 248 -15.87 0.62 -9.09
CA GLY A 248 -15.85 -0.83 -8.93
C GLY A 248 -14.89 -1.51 -9.89
N LEU A 249 -15.00 -1.20 -11.19
CA LEU A 249 -14.09 -1.72 -12.22
C LEU A 249 -12.63 -1.31 -11.96
N PHE A 250 -12.39 -0.03 -11.66
CA PHE A 250 -11.06 0.46 -11.31
C PHE A 250 -10.48 -0.30 -10.12
N SER A 251 -11.26 -0.45 -9.04
CA SER A 251 -10.80 -1.06 -7.79
C SER A 251 -10.54 -2.55 -7.95
N ALA A 252 -11.31 -3.27 -8.75
CA ALA A 252 -11.04 -4.66 -9.10
C ALA A 252 -9.72 -4.81 -9.88
N GLY A 253 -9.53 -4.00 -10.92
CA GLY A 253 -8.27 -3.98 -11.68
C GLY A 253 -7.08 -3.56 -10.85
N TYR A 254 -7.24 -2.54 -9.99
CA TYR A 254 -6.20 -2.08 -9.06
C TYR A 254 -5.78 -3.19 -8.08
N LYS A 255 -6.76 -3.94 -7.57
CA LYS A 255 -6.51 -5.06 -6.64
C LYS A 255 -5.84 -6.24 -7.32
N LEU A 256 -6.14 -6.51 -8.59
CA LEU A 256 -5.41 -7.47 -9.43
C LEU A 256 -3.97 -7.00 -9.71
N GLY A 257 -3.76 -5.69 -9.92
CA GLY A 257 -2.44 -5.10 -10.14
C GLY A 257 -1.54 -5.06 -8.89
N ILE A 258 -2.05 -5.38 -7.70
CA ILE A 258 -1.31 -5.30 -6.43
C ILE A 258 -0.05 -6.18 -6.39
N PHE A 259 0.03 -7.21 -7.24
CA PHE A 259 1.21 -8.07 -7.33
C PHE A 259 2.47 -7.29 -7.68
N GLY A 260 2.39 -6.25 -8.50
CA GLY A 260 3.50 -5.33 -8.76
C GLY A 260 3.99 -4.64 -7.49
N LEU A 261 3.05 -4.15 -6.68
CA LEU A 261 3.37 -3.53 -5.38
C LEU A 261 4.01 -4.53 -4.40
N ILE A 262 3.53 -5.77 -4.36
CA ILE A 262 4.10 -6.82 -3.51
C ILE A 262 5.57 -7.05 -3.84
N VAL A 263 5.92 -7.10 -5.13
CA VAL A 263 7.32 -7.25 -5.58
C VAL A 263 8.16 -6.05 -5.14
N VAL A 264 7.67 -4.82 -5.34
CA VAL A 264 8.39 -3.61 -4.93
C VAL A 264 8.57 -3.54 -3.41
N MET A 265 7.53 -3.87 -2.64
CA MET A 265 7.62 -3.87 -1.17
C MET A 265 8.55 -4.97 -0.66
N GLY A 266 8.46 -6.18 -1.22
CA GLY A 266 9.36 -7.27 -0.87
C GLY A 266 10.83 -6.91 -1.11
N PHE A 267 11.12 -6.30 -2.26
CA PHE A 267 12.46 -5.77 -2.54
C PHE A 267 12.88 -4.69 -1.53
N ASN A 268 12.03 -3.70 -1.28
CA ASN A 268 12.35 -2.58 -0.40
C ASN A 268 12.66 -3.00 1.04
N MET A 269 12.08 -4.10 1.51
CA MET A 269 12.38 -4.67 2.84
C MET A 269 13.83 -5.12 2.99
N GLY A 270 14.39 -5.73 1.96
CA GLY A 270 15.81 -6.09 1.91
C GLY A 270 16.71 -4.91 1.53
N TRP A 271 16.21 -4.07 0.61
CA TRP A 271 16.94 -2.93 0.05
C TRP A 271 17.30 -1.88 1.09
N THR A 272 16.34 -1.47 1.92
CA THR A 272 16.56 -0.44 2.92
C THR A 272 17.68 -0.77 3.92
N PRO A 273 17.70 -1.90 4.62
CA PRO A 273 18.82 -2.23 5.51
C PRO A 273 20.12 -2.47 4.77
N TYR A 274 20.07 -2.95 3.52
CA TYR A 274 21.25 -3.18 2.70
C TYR A 274 21.97 -1.86 2.38
N PHE A 275 21.28 -0.90 1.78
CA PHE A 275 21.91 0.35 1.39
C PHE A 275 22.33 1.21 2.60
N LEU A 276 21.57 1.21 3.70
CA LEU A 276 21.94 1.95 4.90
C LEU A 276 23.28 1.51 5.50
N LYS A 277 23.66 0.24 5.33
CA LYS A 277 24.97 -0.27 5.77
C LYS A 277 26.10 0.13 4.84
N ARG A 278 25.82 0.17 3.54
CA ARG A 278 26.83 0.33 2.48
C ARG A 278 26.97 1.74 1.92
N ILE A 279 26.08 2.65 2.32
CA ILE A 279 25.96 4.01 1.76
C ILE A 279 27.26 4.83 1.85
N LYS A 280 28.17 4.48 2.78
CA LYS A 280 29.47 5.13 2.99
C LYS A 280 30.63 4.43 2.29
N GLU A 281 30.42 3.27 1.67
CA GLU A 281 31.46 2.51 0.96
C GLU A 281 31.78 3.15 -0.39
N GLU A 282 33.04 3.12 -0.82
CA GLU A 282 33.49 3.76 -2.08
C GLU A 282 32.74 3.20 -3.31
N ASN A 283 32.48 1.89 -3.32
CA ASN A 283 31.84 1.20 -4.43
C ASN A 283 30.30 1.19 -4.36
N ALA A 284 29.71 1.80 -3.32
CA ALA A 284 28.25 1.74 -3.07
C ALA A 284 27.42 2.16 -4.30
N LYS A 285 27.79 3.25 -4.98
CA LYS A 285 27.08 3.74 -6.17
C LYS A 285 27.07 2.74 -7.32
N ILE A 286 28.17 2.01 -7.51
CA ILE A 286 28.29 0.98 -8.56
C ILE A 286 27.40 -0.20 -8.23
N GLU A 287 27.45 -0.68 -6.97
CA GLU A 287 26.59 -1.77 -6.50
C GLU A 287 25.10 -1.40 -6.59
N PHE A 288 24.74 -0.18 -6.20
CA PHE A 288 23.36 0.31 -6.29
C PHE A 288 22.86 0.35 -7.73
N SER A 289 23.72 0.74 -8.68
CA SER A 289 23.41 0.70 -10.11
C SER A 289 23.12 -0.72 -10.60
N TYR A 290 23.97 -1.69 -10.22
CA TYR A 290 23.79 -3.10 -10.63
C TYR A 290 22.52 -3.70 -10.05
N ILE A 291 22.27 -3.49 -8.75
CA ILE A 291 21.05 -3.98 -8.08
C ILE A 291 19.80 -3.33 -8.70
N ALA A 292 19.85 -2.04 -9.05
CA ALA A 292 18.77 -1.35 -9.74
C ALA A 292 18.46 -2.01 -11.09
N SER A 293 19.48 -2.32 -11.91
CA SER A 293 19.30 -2.99 -13.20
C SER A 293 18.64 -4.36 -13.02
N LEU A 294 19.12 -5.17 -12.08
CA LEU A 294 18.59 -6.51 -11.81
C LEU A 294 17.14 -6.45 -11.30
N PHE A 295 16.87 -5.56 -10.34
CA PHE A 295 15.53 -5.41 -9.77
C PHE A 295 14.51 -4.93 -10.80
N LEU A 296 14.84 -3.89 -11.59
CA LEU A 296 13.91 -3.37 -12.60
C LEU A 296 13.75 -4.33 -13.78
N GLY A 297 14.76 -5.10 -14.12
CA GLY A 297 14.62 -6.20 -15.08
C GLY A 297 13.64 -7.26 -14.60
N LEU A 298 13.77 -7.71 -13.35
CA LEU A 298 12.82 -8.65 -12.73
C LEU A 298 11.42 -8.06 -12.63
N LEU A 299 11.30 -6.83 -12.12
CA LEU A 299 10.00 -6.16 -11.99
C LEU A 299 9.32 -5.97 -13.34
N GLY A 300 10.06 -5.58 -14.38
CA GLY A 300 9.56 -5.46 -15.75
C GLY A 300 9.06 -6.80 -16.29
N PHE A 301 9.77 -7.90 -16.02
CA PHE A 301 9.32 -9.25 -16.37
C PHE A 301 7.98 -9.58 -15.70
N VAL A 302 7.88 -9.34 -14.39
CA VAL A 302 6.64 -9.59 -13.63
C VAL A 302 5.47 -8.76 -14.18
N VAL A 303 5.70 -7.47 -14.46
CA VAL A 303 4.70 -6.56 -15.06
C VAL A 303 4.19 -7.11 -16.39
N ILE A 304 5.10 -7.49 -17.29
CA ILE A 304 4.75 -7.97 -18.63
C ILE A 304 4.00 -9.31 -18.53
N ILE A 305 4.53 -10.27 -17.78
CA ILE A 305 3.92 -11.60 -17.69
C ILE A 305 2.53 -11.51 -17.06
N ILE A 306 2.37 -10.82 -15.94
CA ILE A 306 1.04 -10.69 -15.33
C ILE A 306 0.10 -10.00 -16.30
N SER A 307 0.50 -8.89 -16.93
CA SER A 307 -0.38 -8.12 -17.82
C SER A 307 -0.89 -8.93 -19.01
N ILE A 308 -0.03 -9.75 -19.64
CA ILE A 308 -0.45 -10.56 -20.79
C ILE A 308 -1.24 -11.83 -20.41
N TRP A 309 -1.15 -12.27 -19.16
CA TRP A 309 -1.89 -13.45 -18.66
C TRP A 309 -3.16 -13.08 -17.86
N VAL A 310 -3.37 -11.82 -17.53
CA VAL A 310 -4.54 -11.35 -16.76
C VAL A 310 -5.87 -11.83 -17.36
N PRO A 311 -6.11 -11.75 -18.70
CA PRO A 311 -7.38 -12.21 -19.26
C PRO A 311 -7.67 -13.68 -18.95
N GLU A 312 -6.67 -14.56 -19.05
CA GLU A 312 -6.82 -15.98 -18.73
C GLU A 312 -6.92 -16.24 -17.24
N ILE A 313 -6.14 -15.51 -16.43
CA ILE A 313 -6.21 -15.60 -14.97
C ILE A 313 -7.64 -15.26 -14.51
N MET A 314 -8.24 -14.19 -15.02
CA MET A 314 -9.59 -13.80 -14.63
C MET A 314 -10.64 -14.83 -15.06
N ARG A 315 -10.44 -15.48 -16.21
CA ARG A 315 -11.34 -16.49 -16.80
C ARG A 315 -11.00 -17.94 -16.41
N LEU A 316 -10.07 -18.16 -15.45
CA LEU A 316 -9.81 -19.49 -14.91
C LEU A 316 -11.07 -20.07 -14.28
N ASN A 317 -11.45 -21.28 -14.67
CA ASN A 317 -12.58 -21.99 -14.10
C ASN A 317 -12.23 -22.53 -12.71
N ILE A 318 -13.01 -22.15 -11.70
CA ILE A 318 -12.96 -22.71 -10.34
C ILE A 318 -14.32 -23.34 -10.06
N GLY A 319 -14.42 -24.64 -10.29
CA GLY A 319 -15.70 -25.36 -10.23
C GLY A 319 -16.64 -24.92 -11.36
N SER A 320 -17.81 -24.38 -11.02
CA SER A 320 -18.81 -23.88 -11.98
C SER A 320 -18.62 -22.42 -12.39
N ASN A 321 -17.74 -21.68 -11.73
CA ASN A 321 -17.58 -20.25 -11.89
C ASN A 321 -16.17 -19.88 -12.37
N TYR A 322 -16.03 -18.70 -13.00
CA TYR A 322 -14.72 -18.12 -13.30
C TYR A 322 -14.05 -17.60 -12.02
N LEU A 323 -12.74 -17.38 -12.03
CA LEU A 323 -12.03 -16.78 -10.90
C LEU A 323 -12.57 -15.39 -10.59
N ILE A 324 -12.83 -14.58 -11.62
CA ILE A 324 -13.39 -13.22 -11.50
C ILE A 324 -14.72 -13.18 -12.26
N GLY A 325 -15.76 -12.66 -11.63
CA GLY A 325 -17.10 -12.52 -12.21
C GLY A 325 -17.09 -11.78 -13.54
N GLU A 326 -17.91 -12.21 -14.50
CA GLU A 326 -17.93 -11.70 -15.87
C GLU A 326 -18.13 -10.18 -15.95
N ASN A 327 -18.95 -9.62 -15.07
CA ASN A 327 -19.24 -8.19 -14.99
C ASN A 327 -17.99 -7.33 -14.69
N PHE A 328 -16.87 -7.95 -14.27
CA PHE A 328 -15.61 -7.29 -13.96
C PHE A 328 -14.52 -7.53 -14.99
N TRP A 329 -14.77 -8.21 -16.09
CA TRP A 329 -13.72 -8.52 -17.08
C TRP A 329 -13.14 -7.27 -17.74
N GLU A 330 -13.91 -6.19 -17.86
CA GLU A 330 -13.38 -4.91 -18.37
C GLU A 330 -12.24 -4.34 -17.50
N ALA A 331 -12.15 -4.76 -16.23
CA ALA A 331 -11.07 -4.38 -15.33
C ALA A 331 -9.69 -4.91 -15.78
N GLU A 332 -9.61 -5.89 -16.69
CA GLU A 332 -8.35 -6.44 -17.21
C GLU A 332 -7.42 -5.35 -17.77
N LYS A 333 -7.98 -4.36 -18.46
CA LYS A 333 -7.23 -3.26 -19.06
C LYS A 333 -6.59 -2.33 -18.02
N VAL A 334 -7.22 -2.21 -16.85
CA VAL A 334 -6.71 -1.40 -15.72
C VAL A 334 -5.48 -2.05 -15.11
N VAL A 335 -5.46 -3.39 -15.02
CA VAL A 335 -4.38 -4.16 -14.37
C VAL A 335 -3.04 -3.84 -14.98
N ALA A 336 -2.94 -3.87 -16.31
CA ALA A 336 -1.70 -3.62 -17.02
C ALA A 336 -1.12 -2.22 -16.72
N ILE A 337 -1.97 -1.20 -16.73
CA ILE A 337 -1.55 0.19 -16.48
C ILE A 337 -1.14 0.38 -15.01
N VAL A 338 -1.86 -0.23 -14.07
CA VAL A 338 -1.51 -0.21 -12.64
C VAL A 338 -0.16 -0.88 -12.40
N LEU A 339 0.12 -2.02 -13.05
CA LEU A 339 1.41 -2.69 -12.98
C LEU A 339 2.55 -1.84 -13.54
N ILE A 340 2.33 -1.11 -14.64
CA ILE A 340 3.27 -0.11 -15.18
C ILE A 340 3.50 1.00 -14.14
N GLY A 341 2.46 1.45 -13.47
CA GLY A 341 2.58 2.41 -12.37
C GLY A 341 3.49 1.89 -11.24
N TYR A 342 3.35 0.64 -10.83
CA TYR A 342 4.23 0.03 -9.83
C TYR A 342 5.65 -0.19 -10.32
N PHE A 343 5.88 -0.35 -11.63
CA PHE A 343 7.22 -0.30 -12.19
C PHE A 343 7.87 1.08 -11.94
N PHE A 344 7.16 2.17 -12.21
CA PHE A 344 7.66 3.52 -11.92
C PHE A 344 7.81 3.79 -10.42
N PHE A 345 6.96 3.22 -9.58
CA PHE A 345 7.17 3.24 -8.13
C PHE A 345 8.44 2.48 -7.74
N GLY A 346 8.77 1.36 -8.40
CA GLY A 346 10.04 0.67 -8.26
C GLY A 346 11.25 1.54 -8.59
N THR A 347 11.15 2.37 -9.65
CA THR A 347 12.21 3.33 -10.01
C THR A 347 12.41 4.43 -8.96
N TYR A 348 11.37 4.82 -8.22
CA TYR A 348 11.49 5.69 -7.06
C TYR A 348 12.26 5.00 -5.91
N VAL A 349 11.91 3.74 -5.62
CA VAL A 349 12.50 2.99 -4.49
C VAL A 349 14.01 2.76 -4.66
N ILE A 350 14.50 2.47 -5.87
CA ILE A 350 15.94 2.28 -6.12
C ILE A 350 16.77 3.54 -5.92
N GLN A 351 16.15 4.73 -5.93
CA GLN A 351 16.83 6.02 -5.74
C GLN A 351 16.91 6.46 -4.27
N LEU A 352 16.20 5.79 -3.35
CA LEU A 352 16.21 6.14 -1.93
C LEU A 352 17.62 6.20 -1.30
N PRO A 353 18.59 5.34 -1.66
CA PRO A 353 19.96 5.47 -1.15
C PRO A 353 20.54 6.89 -1.30
N GLY A 354 20.32 7.53 -2.44
CA GLY A 354 20.79 8.90 -2.67
C GLY A 354 20.12 9.93 -1.75
N VAL A 355 18.83 9.77 -1.46
CA VAL A 355 18.08 10.63 -0.54
C VAL A 355 18.64 10.51 0.89
N TYR A 356 18.90 9.28 1.33
CA TYR A 356 19.45 9.02 2.66
C TYR A 356 20.93 9.42 2.78
N ALA A 357 21.75 9.16 1.73
CA ALA A 357 23.16 9.55 1.70
C ALA A 357 23.37 11.06 1.79
N SER A 358 22.43 11.81 1.21
CA SER A 358 22.49 13.28 1.16
C SER A 358 21.70 13.94 2.28
N GLU A 359 21.19 13.17 3.26
CA GLU A 359 20.35 13.65 4.38
C GLU A 359 19.10 14.44 3.93
N LEU A 360 18.59 14.14 2.72
CA LEU A 360 17.46 14.83 2.13
C LEU A 360 16.10 14.19 2.47
N THR A 361 15.99 13.55 3.64
CA THR A 361 14.74 12.88 4.06
C THR A 361 13.56 13.85 4.21
N SER A 362 13.82 15.12 4.51
CA SER A 362 12.81 16.19 4.53
C SER A 362 12.19 16.48 3.15
N TRP A 363 12.81 16.03 2.05
CA TRP A 363 12.29 16.14 0.69
C TRP A 363 11.33 15.02 0.31
N ILE A 364 11.25 13.93 1.09
CA ILE A 364 10.32 12.83 0.82
C ILE A 364 8.86 13.29 0.70
N PRO A 365 8.34 14.17 1.60
CA PRO A 365 7.01 14.75 1.43
C PRO A 365 6.86 15.58 0.14
N VAL A 366 7.91 16.29 -0.29
CA VAL A 366 7.89 17.10 -1.52
C VAL A 366 7.76 16.19 -2.75
N PHE A 367 8.54 15.12 -2.83
CA PHE A 367 8.46 14.16 -3.94
C PHE A 367 7.08 13.50 -4.02
N ARG A 368 6.52 13.10 -2.87
CA ARG A 368 5.17 12.55 -2.79
C ARG A 368 4.10 13.60 -3.12
N GLY A 369 4.31 14.86 -2.71
CA GLY A 369 3.44 15.98 -3.07
C GLY A 369 3.38 16.21 -4.58
N ILE A 370 4.52 16.17 -5.27
CA ILE A 370 4.58 16.24 -6.74
C ILE A 370 3.75 15.11 -7.36
N GLY A 371 3.93 13.88 -6.87
CA GLY A 371 3.11 12.74 -7.31
C GLY A 371 1.61 12.98 -7.06
N ALA A 372 1.23 13.44 -5.87
CA ALA A 372 -0.16 13.68 -5.51
C ALA A 372 -0.82 14.76 -6.37
N VAL A 373 -0.14 15.90 -6.60
CA VAL A 373 -0.63 16.96 -7.47
C VAL A 373 -0.77 16.46 -8.91
N THR A 374 0.23 15.74 -9.42
CA THR A 374 0.17 15.11 -10.75
C THR A 374 -1.01 14.15 -10.86
N ASN A 375 -1.22 13.30 -9.85
CA ASN A 375 -2.31 12.33 -9.82
C ASN A 375 -3.68 13.03 -9.90
N ILE A 376 -3.95 14.00 -9.03
CA ILE A 376 -5.23 14.74 -9.03
C ILE A 376 -5.44 15.46 -10.36
N SER A 377 -4.44 16.21 -10.84
CA SER A 377 -4.56 16.99 -12.07
C SER A 377 -4.84 16.10 -13.29
N LEU A 378 -4.14 14.98 -13.41
CA LEU A 378 -4.34 14.04 -14.51
C LEU A 378 -5.64 13.26 -14.39
N ASN A 379 -6.11 12.93 -13.20
CA ASN A 379 -7.44 12.32 -13.03
C ASN A 379 -8.53 13.25 -13.57
N ILE A 380 -8.51 14.54 -13.21
CA ILE A 380 -9.50 15.53 -13.69
C ILE A 380 -9.45 15.68 -15.22
N ILE A 381 -8.26 15.58 -15.83
CA ILE A 381 -8.08 15.76 -17.28
C ILE A 381 -8.41 14.48 -18.07
N LEU A 382 -7.98 13.33 -17.57
CA LEU A 382 -8.00 12.07 -18.33
C LEU A 382 -9.28 11.26 -18.11
N ILE A 383 -9.91 11.32 -16.93
CA ILE A 383 -11.13 10.57 -16.67
C ILE A 383 -12.26 10.97 -17.65
N PRO A 384 -12.57 12.25 -17.90
CA PRO A 384 -13.62 12.61 -18.83
C PRO A 384 -13.43 12.12 -20.27
N LYS A 385 -12.18 11.75 -20.64
CA LYS A 385 -11.83 11.30 -22.00
C LYS A 385 -11.67 9.78 -22.09
N TYR A 386 -11.18 9.15 -21.05
CA TYR A 386 -10.75 7.76 -21.05
C TYR A 386 -11.35 6.93 -19.91
N GLY A 387 -12.26 7.53 -19.11
CA GLY A 387 -12.93 6.87 -17.99
C GLY A 387 -11.93 6.23 -17.02
N VAL A 388 -12.21 4.99 -16.67
CA VAL A 388 -11.41 4.17 -15.74
C VAL A 388 -9.94 4.06 -16.16
N LEU A 389 -9.65 3.97 -17.46
CA LEU A 389 -8.27 3.91 -17.97
C LEU A 389 -7.53 5.23 -17.75
N GLY A 390 -8.24 6.35 -17.86
CA GLY A 390 -7.69 7.68 -17.54
C GLY A 390 -7.17 7.77 -16.13
N SER A 391 -7.90 7.21 -15.17
CA SER A 391 -7.50 7.16 -13.77
C SER A 391 -6.29 6.24 -13.52
N ALA A 392 -6.23 5.11 -14.20
CA ALA A 392 -5.08 4.22 -14.13
C ALA A 392 -3.80 4.88 -14.67
N TRP A 393 -3.90 5.56 -15.83
CA TRP A 393 -2.78 6.33 -16.40
C TRP A 393 -2.38 7.52 -15.52
N ALA A 394 -3.32 8.23 -14.92
CA ALA A 394 -3.03 9.30 -13.96
C ALA A 394 -2.13 8.80 -12.82
N THR A 395 -2.41 7.60 -12.29
CA THR A 395 -1.59 6.98 -11.25
C THR A 395 -0.20 6.58 -11.75
N ALA A 396 -0.12 5.94 -12.92
CA ALA A 396 1.16 5.50 -13.49
C ALA A 396 2.09 6.71 -13.76
N VAL A 397 1.54 7.77 -14.35
CA VAL A 397 2.28 9.00 -14.64
C VAL A 397 2.65 9.75 -13.35
N ALA A 398 1.79 9.74 -12.33
CA ALA A 398 2.11 10.32 -11.02
C ALA A 398 3.33 9.65 -10.36
N PHE A 399 3.41 8.32 -10.39
CA PHE A 399 4.60 7.60 -9.90
C PHE A 399 5.84 7.89 -10.74
N LEU A 400 5.70 8.04 -12.05
CA LEU A 400 6.80 8.46 -12.93
C LEU A 400 7.32 9.85 -12.53
N PHE A 401 6.45 10.85 -12.38
CA PHE A 401 6.86 12.21 -12.01
C PHE A 401 7.44 12.28 -10.60
N MET A 402 6.89 11.51 -9.65
CA MET A 402 7.49 11.35 -8.34
C MET A 402 8.92 10.81 -8.45
N SER A 403 9.16 9.76 -9.22
CA SER A 403 10.49 9.17 -9.44
C SER A 403 11.45 10.14 -10.15
N LEU A 404 10.97 10.82 -11.20
CA LEU A 404 11.77 11.82 -11.92
C LEU A 404 12.17 13.00 -11.03
N SER A 405 11.29 13.43 -10.13
CA SER A 405 11.60 14.52 -9.19
C SER A 405 12.77 14.16 -8.24
N VAL A 406 12.84 12.90 -7.80
CA VAL A 406 13.98 12.39 -7.02
C VAL A 406 15.25 12.39 -7.87
N PHE A 407 15.17 11.87 -9.10
CA PHE A 407 16.30 11.81 -10.01
C PHE A 407 16.89 13.20 -10.30
N ILE A 408 16.05 14.16 -10.63
CA ILE A 408 16.45 15.56 -10.88
C ILE A 408 17.12 16.15 -9.63
N LYS A 409 16.53 15.94 -8.45
CA LYS A 409 17.09 16.46 -7.19
C LYS A 409 18.46 15.87 -6.88
N LEU A 410 18.65 14.57 -7.12
CA LEU A 410 19.88 13.86 -6.81
C LEU A 410 20.97 14.03 -7.89
N PHE A 411 20.62 14.48 -9.08
CA PHE A 411 21.53 14.53 -10.23
C PHE A 411 22.87 15.23 -9.91
N ASN A 412 22.83 16.35 -9.21
CA ASN A 412 24.03 17.10 -8.84
C ASN A 412 24.55 16.82 -7.42
N ILE A 413 23.80 16.04 -6.59
CA ILE A 413 24.12 15.83 -5.18
C ILE A 413 24.69 14.43 -4.94
N TYR A 414 24.00 13.41 -5.46
CA TYR A 414 24.37 12.01 -5.31
C TYR A 414 24.05 11.25 -6.59
N TYR A 415 24.80 11.54 -7.65
CA TYR A 415 24.58 10.87 -8.93
C TYR A 415 25.04 9.42 -8.88
N VAL A 416 24.11 8.51 -9.22
CA VAL A 416 24.37 7.09 -9.47
C VAL A 416 24.35 6.89 -10.99
N LYS A 417 25.44 6.36 -11.55
CA LYS A 417 25.54 6.06 -12.99
C LYS A 417 24.76 4.80 -13.29
N TYR A 418 23.44 4.93 -13.50
CA TYR A 418 22.58 3.81 -13.87
C TYR A 418 22.88 3.29 -15.29
N ASN A 419 22.68 2.00 -15.49
CA ASN A 419 22.67 1.38 -16.83
C ASN A 419 21.33 1.69 -17.53
N TRP A 420 21.30 2.73 -18.35
CA TRP A 420 20.07 3.17 -19.03
C TRP A 420 19.48 2.11 -19.95
N ALA A 421 20.31 1.25 -20.59
CA ALA A 421 19.82 0.15 -21.40
C ALA A 421 18.97 -0.82 -20.55
N ALA A 422 19.47 -1.19 -19.36
CA ALA A 422 18.75 -2.07 -18.45
C ALA A 422 17.46 -1.44 -17.87
N LEU A 423 17.41 -0.10 -17.72
CA LEU A 423 16.23 0.61 -17.22
C LEU A 423 15.18 0.85 -18.30
N CYS A 424 15.61 1.22 -19.51
CA CYS A 424 14.68 1.53 -20.61
C CYS A 424 14.15 0.28 -21.32
N TYR A 425 14.90 -0.81 -21.36
CA TYR A 425 14.48 -2.06 -22.00
C TYR A 425 13.11 -2.56 -21.51
N PRO A 426 12.86 -2.70 -20.17
CA PRO A 426 11.54 -3.08 -19.66
C PRO A 426 10.42 -2.15 -20.16
N VAL A 427 10.65 -0.83 -20.13
CA VAL A 427 9.65 0.17 -20.53
C VAL A 427 9.29 0.04 -22.02
N LEU A 428 10.30 -0.12 -22.88
CA LEU A 428 10.07 -0.33 -24.31
C LEU A 428 9.36 -1.67 -24.57
N PHE A 429 9.72 -2.71 -23.83
CA PHE A 429 9.11 -4.03 -24.01
C PHE A 429 7.66 -4.06 -23.49
N MET A 430 7.29 -3.22 -22.51
CA MET A 430 5.91 -3.06 -22.02
C MET A 430 4.94 -2.58 -23.12
N LEU A 431 5.41 -1.96 -24.19
CA LEU A 431 4.56 -1.58 -25.31
C LEU A 431 3.87 -2.79 -25.96
N ILE A 432 4.47 -3.99 -25.82
CA ILE A 432 3.89 -5.24 -26.34
C ILE A 432 2.56 -5.59 -25.63
N ILE A 433 2.38 -5.15 -24.38
CA ILE A 433 1.16 -5.42 -23.60
C ILE A 433 -0.09 -4.88 -24.32
N PHE A 434 0.06 -3.78 -25.06
CA PHE A 434 -1.05 -3.11 -25.74
C PHE A 434 -1.34 -3.66 -27.15
N LEU A 435 -0.57 -4.67 -27.60
CA LEU A 435 -0.89 -5.35 -28.86
C LEU A 435 -2.10 -6.28 -28.67
N PRO A 436 -3.02 -6.33 -29.63
CA PRO A 436 -4.21 -7.18 -29.54
C PRO A 436 -3.85 -8.68 -29.72
N ASN A 437 -4.69 -9.55 -29.14
CA ASN A 437 -4.75 -10.98 -29.42
C ASN A 437 -3.46 -11.79 -29.18
N HIS A 438 -3.00 -11.83 -27.93
CA HIS A 438 -1.92 -12.72 -27.55
C HIS A 438 -2.42 -14.19 -27.47
N SER A 439 -2.02 -15.03 -28.44
CA SER A 439 -2.19 -16.47 -28.34
C SER A 439 -1.31 -17.07 -27.24
N LEU A 440 -1.62 -18.27 -26.76
CA LEU A 440 -0.80 -18.96 -25.74
C LEU A 440 0.68 -19.03 -26.15
N VAL A 441 0.94 -19.35 -27.42
CA VAL A 441 2.29 -19.46 -27.97
C VAL A 441 2.99 -18.10 -27.96
N SER A 442 2.29 -17.02 -28.39
CA SER A 442 2.88 -15.68 -28.40
C SER A 442 3.25 -15.20 -27.00
N ARG A 443 2.44 -15.49 -25.96
CA ARG A 443 2.74 -15.14 -24.57
C ARG A 443 4.01 -15.82 -24.04
N LEU A 444 4.18 -17.10 -24.34
CA LEU A 444 5.40 -17.81 -23.96
C LEU A 444 6.63 -17.24 -24.69
N ILE A 445 6.49 -16.96 -26.00
CA ILE A 445 7.57 -16.35 -26.79
C ILE A 445 7.92 -14.96 -26.21
N ILE A 446 6.95 -14.11 -25.90
CA ILE A 446 7.16 -12.79 -25.30
C ILE A 446 7.99 -12.91 -24.00
N GLY A 447 7.62 -13.82 -23.10
CA GLY A 447 8.36 -14.05 -21.85
C GLY A 447 9.81 -14.48 -22.10
N ILE A 448 10.03 -15.42 -23.00
CA ILE A 448 11.39 -15.89 -23.36
C ILE A 448 12.19 -14.78 -24.03
N CYS A 449 11.60 -14.06 -25.00
CA CYS A 449 12.25 -12.96 -25.68
C CYS A 449 12.60 -11.80 -24.73
N TYR A 450 11.73 -11.52 -23.74
CA TYR A 450 12.04 -10.53 -22.73
C TYR A 450 13.29 -10.90 -21.92
N ILE A 451 13.34 -12.11 -21.37
CA ILE A 451 14.48 -12.56 -20.55
C ILE A 451 15.75 -12.63 -21.39
N ALA A 452 15.68 -13.25 -22.57
CA ALA A 452 16.82 -13.38 -23.45
C ALA A 452 17.36 -12.02 -23.90
N GLY A 453 16.47 -11.13 -24.37
CA GLY A 453 16.87 -9.80 -24.81
C GLY A 453 17.39 -8.93 -23.68
N TRP A 454 16.77 -8.97 -22.50
CA TRP A 454 17.28 -8.26 -21.33
C TRP A 454 18.67 -8.73 -20.93
N TYR A 455 18.89 -10.06 -20.90
CA TYR A 455 20.19 -10.64 -20.56
C TYR A 455 21.25 -10.36 -21.62
N LEU A 456 20.90 -10.42 -22.91
CA LEU A 456 21.88 -10.28 -24.01
C LEU A 456 22.12 -8.83 -24.43
N LEU A 457 21.11 -7.95 -24.34
CA LEU A 457 21.17 -6.60 -24.92
C LEU A 457 21.20 -5.49 -23.85
N ALA A 458 20.53 -5.69 -22.73
CA ALA A 458 20.31 -4.63 -21.77
C ALA A 458 21.34 -4.59 -20.63
N ILE A 459 21.79 -5.75 -20.12
CA ILE A 459 22.76 -5.81 -19.01
C ILE A 459 24.20 -5.96 -19.49
N ASN A 460 25.11 -5.33 -18.75
CA ASN A 460 26.55 -5.36 -19.02
C ASN A 460 27.22 -6.62 -18.42
N ASN A 461 28.51 -6.83 -18.76
CA ASN A 461 29.26 -8.03 -18.32
C ASN A 461 29.41 -8.13 -16.79
N ASN A 462 29.53 -7.00 -16.08
CA ASN A 462 29.63 -6.98 -14.62
C ASN A 462 28.32 -7.38 -13.96
N GLU A 463 27.19 -6.90 -14.48
CA GLU A 463 25.85 -7.30 -14.04
C GLU A 463 25.58 -8.79 -14.29
N ARG A 464 26.05 -9.34 -15.44
CA ARG A 464 25.98 -10.78 -15.73
C ARG A 464 26.83 -11.61 -14.76
N MET A 465 28.03 -11.14 -14.39
CA MET A 465 28.85 -11.82 -13.39
C MET A 465 28.16 -11.85 -12.02
N MET A 466 27.49 -10.80 -11.64
CA MET A 466 26.74 -10.76 -10.39
C MET A 466 25.60 -11.79 -10.38
N ILE A 467 24.86 -11.95 -11.49
CA ILE A 467 23.84 -13.00 -11.64
C ILE A 467 24.46 -14.39 -11.47
N LYS A 468 25.58 -14.66 -12.13
CA LYS A 468 26.27 -15.95 -12.02
C LYS A 468 26.71 -16.26 -10.58
N GLY A 469 27.18 -15.25 -9.84
CA GLY A 469 27.59 -15.40 -8.44
C GLY A 469 26.41 -15.64 -7.46
N PHE A 470 25.16 -15.39 -7.85
CA PHE A 470 23.98 -15.77 -7.05
C PHE A 470 23.62 -17.25 -7.20
N PHE A 471 24.03 -17.91 -8.28
CA PHE A 471 23.72 -19.32 -8.57
C PHE A 471 24.95 -20.28 -8.38
N SER A 472 26.08 -19.73 -8.02
CA SER A 472 27.29 -20.48 -7.62
C SER A 472 27.41 -20.50 -6.08
#